data_c5673b9b82981e830ce8d265bab78fbe
#
_entry.id   c5673b9b82981e830ce8d265bab78fbe
#
_cell.length_a   1.000
_cell.length_b   1.000
_cell.length_c   1.000
_cell.angle_alpha   90.00
_cell.angle_beta   90.00
_cell.angle_gamma   90.00
#
_symmetry.space_group_name_H-M   'P 1'
#
loop_
_entity.id
_entity.type
_entity.pdbx_description
1 polymer ?
#
loop_
_entity_poly.entity_id
_entity_poly.type
_entity_poly.pdbx_seq_one_letter_code
_entity_poly.pdbx_strand_id
1 'polypeptide(L)'
;IKRIALAAMLDISAFCIIFGQAIGRWGNFTNGEAAGPVTGVWSGIVFPEGTAVDRYAQGQPVHPTMLYESLLNFILFALLWKLRLRNFRDGMIGALYLLGYAAIRSLLTPLRMDNQYLNFVDSKILAPYAISVFMTLIALLWILKGKLWQQQPDLRGQVQDLSLIH
;
A
#
# COMPACT_ATOMS: atom_id res chain seq x y z
N ILE A 1 20.56 8.99 24.53
CA ILE A 1 19.94 8.32 23.36
C ILE A 1 18.65 9.09 23.07
N LYS A 2 18.59 9.83 21.94
CA LYS A 2 17.36 10.52 21.51
C LYS A 2 16.32 9.44 21.20
N ARG A 3 15.19 9.46 21.90
CA ARG A 3 14.05 8.58 21.60
C ARG A 3 13.44 9.06 20.29
N ILE A 4 13.59 8.28 19.23
CA ILE A 4 12.91 8.55 17.97
C ILE A 4 11.42 8.26 18.22
N ALA A 5 10.56 9.21 17.85
CA ALA A 5 9.12 9.03 17.99
C ALA A 5 8.65 7.87 17.12
N LEU A 6 7.88 6.94 17.67
CA LEU A 6 7.36 5.78 16.94
C LEU A 6 6.63 6.21 15.65
N ALA A 7 5.88 7.31 15.70
CA ALA A 7 5.16 7.84 14.55
C ALA A 7 6.11 8.21 13.38
N ALA A 8 7.25 8.86 13.67
CA ALA A 8 8.26 9.16 12.65
C ALA A 8 8.90 7.90 12.06
N MET A 9 9.11 6.85 12.88
CA MET A 9 9.60 5.56 12.39
C MET A 9 8.58 4.90 11.44
N LEU A 10 7.29 4.99 11.76
CA LEU A 10 6.23 4.45 10.91
C LEU A 10 6.13 5.19 9.57
N ASP A 11 6.36 6.50 9.54
CA ASP A 11 6.43 7.27 8.29
C ASP A 11 7.58 6.81 7.39
N ILE A 12 8.77 6.59 7.95
CA ILE A 12 9.92 6.07 7.21
C ILE A 12 9.64 4.64 6.71
N SER A 13 9.08 3.80 7.59
CA SER A 13 8.75 2.41 7.25
C SER A 13 7.73 2.32 6.11
N ALA A 14 6.78 3.25 6.04
CA ALA A 14 5.78 3.30 4.98
C ALA A 14 6.43 3.39 3.58
N PHE A 15 7.48 4.21 3.42
CA PHE A 15 8.22 4.29 2.15
C PHE A 15 8.92 2.98 1.79
N CYS A 16 9.57 2.36 2.77
CA CYS A 16 10.28 1.10 2.55
C CYS A 16 9.30 -0.02 2.18
N ILE A 17 8.18 -0.10 2.87
CA ILE A 17 7.17 -1.14 2.66
C ILE A 17 6.51 -0.98 1.29
N ILE A 18 6.00 0.20 0.94
CA ILE A 18 5.31 0.39 -0.35
C ILE A 18 6.24 0.18 -1.54
N PHE A 19 7.50 0.61 -1.43
CA PHE A 19 8.51 0.38 -2.47
C PHE A 19 8.84 -1.11 -2.60
N GLY A 20 9.05 -1.80 -1.47
CA GLY A 20 9.25 -3.24 -1.45
C GLY A 20 8.07 -4.03 -2.01
N GLN A 21 6.84 -3.61 -1.71
CA GLN A 21 5.63 -4.20 -2.30
C GLN A 21 5.58 -4.01 -3.81
N ALA A 22 5.93 -2.82 -4.33
CA ALA A 22 5.94 -2.56 -5.76
C ALA A 22 6.93 -3.48 -6.49
N ILE A 23 8.16 -3.63 -5.97
CA ILE A 23 9.18 -4.50 -6.56
C ILE A 23 8.81 -5.99 -6.37
N GLY A 24 8.31 -6.37 -5.20
CA GLY A 24 7.96 -7.76 -4.90
C GLY A 24 6.94 -8.37 -5.87
N ARG A 25 6.07 -7.53 -6.47
CA ARG A 25 5.11 -7.99 -7.50
C ARG A 25 5.77 -8.46 -8.79
N TRP A 26 6.97 -8.01 -9.10
CA TRP A 26 7.75 -8.55 -10.22
C TRP A 26 8.23 -9.98 -9.96
N GLY A 27 8.50 -10.33 -8.70
CA GLY A 27 8.75 -11.72 -8.32
C GLY A 27 7.56 -12.63 -8.61
N ASN A 28 6.33 -12.21 -8.27
CA ASN A 28 5.13 -12.95 -8.63
C ASN A 28 4.97 -13.09 -10.15
N PHE A 29 5.31 -12.04 -10.91
CA PHE A 29 5.27 -12.08 -12.37
C PHE A 29 6.25 -13.12 -12.95
N THR A 30 7.50 -13.09 -12.50
CA THR A 30 8.52 -14.05 -12.99
C THR A 30 8.23 -15.48 -12.56
N ASN A 31 7.61 -15.70 -11.41
CA ASN A 31 7.18 -17.01 -10.92
C ASN A 31 5.89 -17.52 -11.61
N GLY A 32 5.20 -16.68 -12.37
CA GLY A 32 3.90 -17.04 -12.97
C GLY A 32 2.82 -17.35 -11.93
N GLU A 33 2.69 -16.51 -10.93
CA GLU A 33 1.71 -16.65 -9.84
C GLU A 33 0.95 -15.35 -9.57
N ALA A 34 -0.19 -15.44 -8.85
CA ALA A 34 -1.00 -14.31 -8.43
C ALA A 34 -1.55 -13.45 -9.59
N ALA A 35 -1.80 -14.04 -10.75
CA ALA A 35 -2.51 -13.39 -11.86
C ALA A 35 -4.03 -13.38 -11.62
N GLY A 36 -4.73 -12.64 -12.47
CA GLY A 36 -6.18 -12.57 -12.50
C GLY A 36 -6.82 -13.63 -13.38
N PRO A 37 -8.13 -13.52 -13.61
CA PRO A 37 -8.87 -14.44 -14.47
C PRO A 37 -8.43 -14.33 -15.95
N VAL A 38 -8.81 -15.36 -16.71
CA VAL A 38 -8.68 -15.38 -18.18
C VAL A 38 -9.39 -14.15 -18.76
N THR A 39 -8.76 -13.52 -19.74
CA THR A 39 -9.26 -12.27 -20.33
C THR A 39 -9.02 -12.24 -21.83
N GLY A 40 -9.92 -11.57 -22.54
CA GLY A 40 -9.75 -11.22 -23.96
C GLY A 40 -9.21 -9.80 -24.18
N VAL A 41 -8.79 -9.09 -23.11
CA VAL A 41 -8.28 -7.72 -23.22
C VAL A 41 -6.87 -7.75 -23.83
N TRP A 42 -6.55 -6.73 -24.63
CA TRP A 42 -5.25 -6.60 -25.29
C TRP A 42 -4.04 -6.63 -24.34
N SER A 43 -4.23 -6.28 -23.05
CA SER A 43 -3.20 -6.31 -22.02
C SER A 43 -3.05 -7.68 -21.33
N GLY A 44 -3.80 -8.70 -21.77
CA GLY A 44 -3.67 -10.06 -21.26
C GLY A 44 -2.31 -10.66 -21.56
N ILE A 45 -1.76 -11.42 -20.62
CA ILE A 45 -0.46 -12.09 -20.75
C ILE A 45 -0.64 -13.59 -20.65
N VAL A 46 0.00 -14.33 -21.56
CA VAL A 46 0.09 -15.79 -21.51
C VAL A 46 1.33 -16.17 -20.71
N PHE A 47 1.16 -17.03 -19.70
CA PHE A 47 2.27 -17.50 -18.89
C PHE A 47 2.80 -18.84 -19.43
N PRO A 48 4.11 -19.15 -19.20
CA PRO A 48 4.71 -20.39 -19.62
C PRO A 48 4.03 -21.61 -18.99
N GLU A 49 4.08 -22.74 -19.70
CA GLU A 49 3.60 -24.04 -19.22
C GLU A 49 4.23 -24.41 -17.88
N GLY A 50 3.43 -25.04 -17.02
CA GLY A 50 3.86 -25.48 -15.69
C GLY A 50 3.83 -24.44 -14.58
N THR A 51 3.57 -23.16 -14.89
CA THR A 51 3.38 -22.11 -13.87
C THR A 51 2.07 -22.29 -13.10
N ALA A 52 1.96 -21.65 -11.94
CA ALA A 52 0.74 -21.67 -11.15
C ALA A 52 -0.45 -21.05 -11.93
N VAL A 53 -0.18 -20.05 -12.76
CA VAL A 53 -1.18 -19.40 -13.61
C VAL A 53 -1.62 -20.34 -14.74
N ASP A 54 -0.68 -21.04 -15.39
CA ASP A 54 -0.99 -21.93 -16.50
C ASP A 54 -1.92 -23.08 -16.07
N ARG A 55 -1.84 -23.56 -14.83
CA ARG A 55 -2.71 -24.62 -14.32
C ARG A 55 -4.21 -24.33 -14.46
N TYR A 56 -4.61 -23.07 -14.38
CA TYR A 56 -6.00 -22.67 -14.56
C TYR A 56 -6.28 -21.96 -15.89
N ALA A 57 -5.29 -21.29 -16.46
CA ALA A 57 -5.43 -20.52 -17.69
C ALA A 57 -5.26 -21.38 -18.96
N GLN A 58 -4.53 -22.51 -18.88
CA GLN A 58 -4.32 -23.47 -19.97
C GLN A 58 -3.87 -22.79 -21.28
N GLY A 59 -2.84 -21.95 -21.18
CA GLY A 59 -2.31 -21.21 -22.33
C GLY A 59 -3.14 -20.01 -22.77
N GLN A 60 -4.21 -19.67 -22.05
CA GLN A 60 -5.03 -18.48 -22.34
C GLN A 60 -4.46 -17.23 -21.67
N PRO A 61 -4.65 -16.04 -22.28
CA PRO A 61 -4.22 -14.78 -21.68
C PRO A 61 -5.01 -14.46 -20.41
N VAL A 62 -4.32 -13.99 -19.38
CA VAL A 62 -4.89 -13.60 -18.08
C VAL A 62 -4.58 -12.15 -17.74
N HIS A 63 -5.37 -11.55 -16.86
CA HIS A 63 -5.07 -10.22 -16.31
C HIS A 63 -3.78 -10.27 -15.48
N PRO A 64 -2.72 -9.50 -15.82
CA PRO A 64 -1.49 -9.42 -15.03
C PRO A 64 -1.70 -8.54 -13.79
N THR A 65 -2.53 -8.98 -12.85
CA THR A 65 -2.92 -8.21 -11.68
C THR A 65 -1.74 -7.81 -10.80
N MET A 66 -0.66 -8.62 -10.78
CA MET A 66 0.58 -8.29 -10.12
C MET A 66 1.24 -7.03 -10.70
N LEU A 67 1.21 -6.84 -12.02
CA LEU A 67 1.75 -5.64 -12.66
C LEU A 67 0.88 -4.42 -12.38
N TYR A 68 -0.45 -4.58 -12.36
CA TYR A 68 -1.37 -3.49 -11.97
C TYR A 68 -1.12 -3.06 -10.53
N GLU A 69 -0.95 -4.01 -9.61
CA GLU A 69 -0.65 -3.73 -8.21
C GLU A 69 0.74 -3.06 -8.06
N SER A 70 1.75 -3.51 -8.80
CA SER A 70 3.07 -2.89 -8.83
C SER A 70 2.99 -1.42 -9.26
N LEU A 71 2.31 -1.14 -10.37
CA LEU A 71 2.14 0.21 -10.88
C LEU A 71 1.43 1.12 -9.89
N LEU A 72 0.31 0.66 -9.31
CA LEU A 72 -0.44 1.44 -8.31
C LEU A 72 0.38 1.69 -7.04
N ASN A 73 1.19 0.73 -6.61
CA ASN A 73 2.11 0.90 -5.48
C ASN A 73 3.22 1.92 -5.81
N PHE A 74 3.76 1.94 -7.02
CA PHE A 74 4.71 2.99 -7.45
C PHE A 74 4.06 4.36 -7.49
N ILE A 75 2.82 4.46 -7.98
CA ILE A 75 2.06 5.73 -7.96
C ILE A 75 1.85 6.20 -6.53
N LEU A 76 1.41 5.31 -5.63
CA LEU A 76 1.23 5.64 -4.22
C LEU A 76 2.55 6.07 -3.57
N PHE A 77 3.66 5.35 -3.85
CA PHE A 77 5.00 5.75 -3.39
C PHE A 77 5.34 7.17 -3.84
N ALA A 78 5.16 7.49 -5.12
CA ALA A 78 5.46 8.81 -5.66
C ALA A 78 4.59 9.92 -5.03
N LEU A 79 3.31 9.65 -4.76
CA LEU A 79 2.41 10.56 -4.07
C LEU A 79 2.87 10.82 -2.63
N LEU A 80 3.17 9.76 -1.88
CA LEU A 80 3.69 9.88 -0.51
C LEU A 80 5.03 10.60 -0.49
N TRP A 81 5.91 10.31 -1.46
CA TRP A 81 7.20 10.98 -1.59
C TRP A 81 7.07 12.49 -1.82
N LYS A 82 6.10 12.90 -2.64
CA LYS A 82 5.77 14.33 -2.83
C LYS A 82 5.19 14.94 -1.55
N LEU A 83 4.30 14.22 -0.86
CA LEU A 83 3.65 14.69 0.36
C LEU A 83 4.61 14.84 1.54
N ARG A 84 5.72 14.09 1.58
CA ARG A 84 6.75 14.22 2.63
C ARG A 84 7.36 15.62 2.74
N LEU A 85 7.29 16.40 1.65
CA LEU A 85 7.77 17.79 1.63
C LEU A 85 6.81 18.75 2.35
N ARG A 86 5.60 18.29 2.65
CA ARG A 86 4.64 19.03 3.47
C ARG A 86 4.99 18.87 4.94
N ASN A 87 4.87 19.95 5.71
CA ASN A 87 5.19 19.95 7.14
C ASN A 87 4.04 19.37 7.99
N PHE A 88 3.68 18.12 7.72
CA PHE A 88 2.70 17.39 8.53
C PHE A 88 3.31 16.89 9.84
N ARG A 89 2.44 16.57 10.81
CA ARG A 89 2.88 15.89 12.04
C ARG A 89 3.32 14.46 11.74
N ASP A 90 4.25 13.98 12.55
CA ASP A 90 4.75 12.59 12.47
C ASP A 90 3.58 11.60 12.54
N GLY A 91 3.62 10.59 11.68
CA GLY A 91 2.57 9.58 11.53
C GLY A 91 1.60 9.83 10.37
N MET A 92 1.62 11.01 9.75
CA MET A 92 0.71 11.32 8.64
C MET A 92 1.00 10.49 7.40
N ILE A 93 2.26 10.32 7.03
CA ILE A 93 2.66 9.52 5.86
C ILE A 93 2.28 8.05 6.08
N GLY A 94 2.53 7.51 7.28
CA GLY A 94 2.12 6.15 7.64
C GLY A 94 0.62 5.94 7.54
N ALA A 95 -0.17 6.90 8.03
CA ALA A 95 -1.63 6.83 7.94
C ALA A 95 -2.12 6.92 6.48
N LEU A 96 -1.53 7.79 5.66
CA LEU A 96 -1.85 7.90 4.23
C LEU A 96 -1.45 6.65 3.44
N TYR A 97 -0.33 6.01 3.82
CA TYR A 97 0.04 4.71 3.27
C TYR A 97 -1.04 3.66 3.53
N LEU A 98 -1.53 3.55 4.77
CA LEU A 98 -2.59 2.59 5.13
C LEU A 98 -3.86 2.82 4.30
N LEU A 99 -4.29 4.08 4.15
CA LEU A 99 -5.46 4.43 3.33
C LEU A 99 -5.24 4.09 1.86
N GLY A 100 -4.11 4.50 1.29
CA GLY A 100 -3.79 4.27 -0.12
C GLY A 100 -3.67 2.78 -0.45
N TYR A 101 -2.99 2.02 0.41
CA TYR A 101 -2.85 0.59 0.21
C TYR A 101 -4.19 -0.15 0.38
N ALA A 102 -5.01 0.22 1.36
CA ALA A 102 -6.35 -0.33 1.52
C ALA A 102 -7.22 -0.09 0.28
N ALA A 103 -7.13 1.11 -0.32
CA ALA A 103 -7.84 1.43 -1.56
C ALA A 103 -7.34 0.58 -2.75
N ILE A 104 -6.02 0.47 -2.94
CA ILE A 104 -5.42 -0.36 -4.01
C ILE A 104 -5.85 -1.81 -3.84
N ARG A 105 -5.78 -2.34 -2.62
CA ARG A 105 -6.15 -3.73 -2.32
C ARG A 105 -7.63 -3.99 -2.59
N SER A 106 -8.52 -3.09 -2.19
CA SER A 106 -9.94 -3.20 -2.44
C SER A 106 -10.28 -3.13 -3.94
N LEU A 107 -9.59 -2.25 -4.68
CA LEU A 107 -9.78 -2.09 -6.12
C LEU A 107 -9.38 -3.34 -6.90
N LEU A 108 -8.27 -3.97 -6.52
CA LEU A 108 -7.74 -5.14 -7.24
C LEU A 108 -8.31 -6.48 -6.75
N THR A 109 -8.98 -6.51 -5.60
CA THR A 109 -9.55 -7.76 -5.05
C THR A 109 -10.46 -8.50 -6.05
N PRO A 110 -11.39 -7.87 -6.81
CA PRO A 110 -12.24 -8.58 -7.75
C PRO A 110 -11.47 -9.16 -8.95
N LEU A 111 -10.28 -8.63 -9.25
CA LEU A 111 -9.41 -9.12 -10.34
C LEU A 111 -8.43 -10.20 -9.88
N ARG A 112 -8.52 -10.72 -8.66
CA ARG A 112 -7.59 -11.72 -8.12
C ARG A 112 -8.28 -13.08 -7.98
N MET A 113 -7.57 -14.12 -8.41
CA MET A 113 -8.03 -15.50 -8.30
C MET A 113 -7.63 -16.17 -6.97
N ASP A 114 -6.68 -15.58 -6.23
CA ASP A 114 -6.14 -16.09 -4.97
C ASP A 114 -6.85 -15.53 -3.72
N ASN A 115 -8.08 -15.08 -3.86
CA ASN A 115 -8.83 -14.50 -2.76
C ASN A 115 -9.18 -15.55 -1.69
N GLN A 116 -8.86 -15.24 -0.44
CA GLN A 116 -9.22 -16.03 0.73
C GLN A 116 -10.50 -15.48 1.36
N TYR A 117 -11.34 -16.39 1.85
CA TYR A 117 -12.58 -16.05 2.54
C TYR A 117 -12.44 -16.26 4.04
N LEU A 118 -12.91 -15.30 4.82
CA LEU A 118 -13.11 -15.46 6.26
C LEU A 118 -14.53 -15.97 6.51
N ASN A 119 -14.65 -17.10 7.19
CA ASN A 119 -15.94 -17.60 7.66
C ASN A 119 -16.30 -16.87 8.96
N PHE A 120 -17.25 -15.97 8.90
CA PHE A 120 -17.73 -15.25 10.08
C PHE A 120 -19.26 -15.43 10.17
N VAL A 121 -19.72 -16.21 11.18
CA VAL A 121 -21.15 -16.45 11.49
C VAL A 121 -22.03 -16.46 10.23
N ASP A 122 -22.15 -17.55 9.52
CA ASP A 122 -22.98 -17.76 8.32
C ASP A 122 -22.70 -16.88 7.07
N SER A 123 -21.73 -15.97 7.14
CA SER A 123 -21.34 -15.14 5.99
C SER A 123 -19.88 -15.35 5.60
N LYS A 124 -19.65 -15.50 4.29
CA LYS A 124 -18.30 -15.55 3.71
C LYS A 124 -17.86 -14.14 3.34
N ILE A 125 -17.01 -13.55 4.14
CA ILE A 125 -16.40 -12.24 3.84
C ILE A 125 -15.06 -12.46 3.18
N LEU A 126 -14.82 -11.82 2.04
CA LEU A 126 -13.49 -11.80 1.43
C LEU A 126 -12.48 -11.13 2.39
N ALA A 127 -11.50 -11.90 2.83
CA ALA A 127 -10.47 -11.45 3.77
C ALA A 127 -9.81 -10.12 3.36
N PRO A 128 -9.47 -9.87 2.07
CA PRO A 128 -8.89 -8.59 1.65
C PRO A 128 -9.76 -7.38 1.96
N TYR A 129 -11.09 -7.48 1.82
CA TYR A 129 -11.99 -6.37 2.15
C TYR A 129 -12.06 -6.11 3.66
N ALA A 130 -12.14 -7.16 4.48
CA ALA A 130 -12.14 -7.00 5.93
C ALA A 130 -10.85 -6.32 6.42
N ILE A 131 -9.69 -6.74 5.91
CA ILE A 131 -8.40 -6.14 6.22
C ILE A 131 -8.36 -4.67 5.76
N SER A 132 -8.83 -4.38 4.54
CA SER A 132 -8.86 -3.01 4.02
C SER A 132 -9.74 -2.08 4.84
N VAL A 133 -10.91 -2.54 5.28
CA VAL A 133 -11.79 -1.78 6.17
C VAL A 133 -11.09 -1.51 7.51
N PHE A 134 -10.46 -2.54 8.09
CA PHE A 134 -9.74 -2.40 9.36
C PHE A 134 -8.58 -1.39 9.25
N MET A 135 -7.76 -1.49 8.19
CA MET A 135 -6.67 -0.54 7.92
C MET A 135 -7.20 0.89 7.75
N THR A 136 -8.31 1.06 7.03
CA THR A 136 -8.96 2.36 6.81
C THR A 136 -9.42 2.96 8.14
N LEU A 137 -10.10 2.17 8.98
CA LEU A 137 -10.57 2.64 10.30
C LEU A 137 -9.41 3.06 11.21
N ILE A 138 -8.34 2.25 11.27
CA ILE A 138 -7.14 2.60 12.05
C ILE A 138 -6.54 3.90 11.54
N ALA A 139 -6.35 4.05 10.24
CA ALA A 139 -5.74 5.23 9.65
C ALA A 139 -6.59 6.49 9.92
N LEU A 140 -7.90 6.42 9.74
CA LEU A 140 -8.81 7.53 10.02
C LEU A 140 -8.81 7.92 11.52
N LEU A 141 -8.88 6.93 12.41
CA LEU A 141 -8.80 7.20 13.85
C LEU A 141 -7.45 7.84 14.23
N TRP A 142 -6.37 7.39 13.63
CA TRP A 142 -5.04 7.94 13.87
C TRP A 142 -4.93 9.38 13.37
N ILE A 143 -5.40 9.66 12.14
CA ILE A 143 -5.43 11.01 11.58
C ILE A 143 -6.28 11.94 12.47
N LEU A 144 -7.50 11.53 12.81
CA LEU A 144 -8.45 12.35 13.55
C LEU A 144 -7.98 12.61 15.00
N LYS A 145 -7.64 11.57 15.75
CA LYS A 145 -7.19 11.72 17.15
C LYS A 145 -5.82 12.40 17.26
N GLY A 146 -4.91 12.10 16.35
CA GLY A 146 -3.58 12.70 16.28
C GLY A 146 -3.57 14.12 15.72
N LYS A 147 -4.67 14.56 15.08
CA LYS A 147 -4.73 15.83 14.31
C LYS A 147 -3.54 15.97 13.38
N LEU A 148 -3.23 14.89 12.64
CA LEU A 148 -2.00 14.76 11.86
C LEU A 148 -1.91 15.74 10.69
N TRP A 149 -3.05 16.32 10.27
CA TRP A 149 -3.09 17.36 9.22
C TRP A 149 -2.55 18.72 9.71
N GLN A 150 -2.39 18.91 11.03
CA GLN A 150 -1.81 20.14 11.57
C GLN A 150 -0.33 20.19 11.25
N GLN A 151 0.17 21.39 10.95
CA GLN A 151 1.59 21.59 10.72
C GLN A 151 2.38 21.40 12.02
N GLN A 152 3.57 20.85 11.94
CA GLN A 152 4.50 20.85 13.05
C GLN A 152 4.98 22.27 13.31
N PRO A 153 5.17 22.65 14.59
CA PRO A 153 5.84 23.90 14.92
C PRO A 153 7.21 23.94 14.26
N ASP A 154 7.54 25.05 13.60
CA ASP A 154 8.85 25.24 12.99
C ASP A 154 9.92 25.39 14.07
N LEU A 155 10.56 24.28 14.41
CA LEU A 155 11.65 24.27 15.38
C LEU A 155 12.91 25.00 14.86
N ARG A 156 13.04 25.22 13.55
CA ARG A 156 14.18 25.93 12.96
C ARG A 156 14.16 27.40 13.34
N GLY A 157 13.00 28.03 13.34
CA GLY A 157 12.85 29.42 13.82
C GLY A 157 13.23 29.58 15.28
N GLN A 158 12.82 28.65 16.15
CA GLN A 158 13.14 28.68 17.58
C GLN A 158 14.63 28.53 17.87
N VAL A 159 15.35 27.68 17.10
CA VAL A 159 16.81 27.51 17.25
C VAL A 159 17.55 28.76 16.79
N GLN A 160 17.05 29.46 15.78
CA GLN A 160 17.66 30.67 15.27
C GLN A 160 17.48 31.86 16.25
N ASP A 161 16.31 31.96 16.87
CA ASP A 161 16.05 32.95 17.92
C ASP A 161 16.94 32.73 19.16
N LEU A 162 17.18 31.47 19.55
CA LEU A 162 18.07 31.13 20.65
C LEU A 162 19.55 31.44 20.33
N SER A 163 19.95 31.37 19.07
CA SER A 163 21.35 31.72 18.64
C SER A 163 21.62 33.24 18.61
N LEU A 164 20.54 34.04 18.61
CA LEU A 164 20.65 35.51 18.65
C LEU A 164 20.71 36.08 20.08
N ILE A 165 20.51 35.23 21.10
CA ILE A 165 20.52 35.63 22.52
C ILE A 165 21.88 35.38 23.18
N HIS A 166 22.82 34.77 22.47
CA HIS A 166 24.21 34.56 22.87
C HIS A 166 25.15 35.33 21.94
#